data_267b05b5bd892cae4b553ac191c71438
#
_entry.id   267b05b5bd892cae4b553ac191c71438
#
_cell.length_a   1.000
_cell.length_b   1.000
_cell.length_c   1.000
_cell.angle_alpha   90.00
_cell.angle_beta   90.00
_cell.angle_gamma   90.00
#
_symmetry.space_group_name_H-M   'P 1'
#
loop_
_entity.id
_entity.type
_entity.pdbx_description
1 polymer ?
#
loop_
_entity_poly.entity_id
_entity_poly.type
_entity_poly.pdbx_seq_one_letter_code
_entity_poly.pdbx_strand_id
1 'polypeptide(L)'
;LAAGLLFALTSIAVKRATQTLGDGDVILRALTTLVAVVALQLVMQGSYVALRERGQWRAVLGSWRTSMWVGLLAATGSACWFTAFASAPVALVRTVGQVEVIFTLLLGHFYLREPLKRAEALGLTLVVIGVIASVIGSS
;
A
#
# COMPACT_ATOMS: atom_id res chain seq x y z
N LEU A 1 1.98 2.28 -16.96
CA LEU A 1 0.99 3.37 -16.94
C LEU A 1 -0.37 2.91 -16.34
N ALA A 2 -0.97 1.81 -16.81
CA ALA A 2 -2.27 1.32 -16.32
C ALA A 2 -2.26 1.04 -14.79
N ALA A 3 -1.25 0.37 -14.28
CA ALA A 3 -1.12 0.09 -12.84
C ALA A 3 -1.04 1.37 -12.00
N GLY A 4 -0.30 2.38 -12.46
CA GLY A 4 -0.21 3.68 -11.79
C GLY A 4 -1.55 4.41 -11.74
N LEU A 5 -2.30 4.38 -12.83
CA LEU A 5 -3.65 4.96 -12.90
C LEU A 5 -4.61 4.26 -11.94
N LEU A 6 -4.65 2.93 -11.96
CA LEU A 6 -5.49 2.13 -11.05
C LEU A 6 -5.13 2.39 -9.58
N PHE A 7 -3.84 2.52 -9.29
CA PHE A 7 -3.38 2.80 -7.94
C PHE A 7 -3.77 4.22 -7.47
N ALA A 8 -3.71 5.21 -8.35
CA ALA A 8 -4.18 6.57 -8.07
C ALA A 8 -5.69 6.60 -7.82
N LEU A 9 -6.47 5.91 -8.67
CA LEU A 9 -7.93 5.79 -8.50
C LEU A 9 -8.28 5.11 -7.16
N THR A 10 -7.57 4.05 -6.80
CA THR A 10 -7.77 3.36 -5.51
C THR A 10 -7.51 4.31 -4.34
N SER A 11 -6.42 5.10 -4.38
CA SER A 11 -6.10 6.05 -3.31
C SER A 11 -7.19 7.13 -3.13
N ILE A 12 -7.73 7.63 -4.25
CA ILE A 12 -8.84 8.60 -4.24
C ILE A 12 -10.13 7.95 -3.71
N ALA A 13 -10.42 6.72 -4.14
CA ALA A 13 -11.60 5.98 -3.68
C ALA A 13 -11.56 5.71 -2.19
N VAL A 14 -10.41 5.29 -1.64
CA VAL A 14 -10.20 5.10 -0.21
C VAL A 14 -10.44 6.40 0.56
N LYS A 15 -9.86 7.52 0.10
CA LYS A 15 -10.10 8.82 0.74
C LYS A 15 -11.57 9.19 0.74
N ARG A 16 -12.26 9.07 -0.38
CA ARG A 16 -13.71 9.35 -0.47
C ARG A 16 -14.53 8.45 0.47
N ALA A 17 -14.27 7.14 0.44
CA ALA A 17 -14.95 6.19 1.31
C ALA A 17 -14.75 6.53 2.80
N THR A 18 -13.55 6.94 3.20
CA THR A 18 -13.28 7.37 4.58
C THR A 18 -14.02 8.65 4.93
N GLN A 19 -14.21 9.57 3.98
CA GLN A 19 -14.94 10.82 4.20
C GLN A 19 -16.47 10.64 4.28
N THR A 20 -17.04 9.61 3.65
CA THR A 20 -18.49 9.33 3.69
C THR A 20 -18.97 8.73 5.01
N LEU A 21 -18.08 8.32 5.90
CA LEU A 21 -18.42 7.73 7.20
C LEU A 21 -18.83 8.76 8.28
N GLY A 22 -19.02 10.04 7.91
CA GLY A 22 -19.49 11.08 8.81
C GLY A 22 -18.41 11.70 9.72
N ASP A 23 -18.86 12.46 10.74
CA ASP A 23 -17.99 13.23 11.64
C ASP A 23 -17.55 12.37 12.84
N GLY A 24 -16.73 11.38 12.61
CA GLY A 24 -16.15 10.53 13.65
C GLY A 24 -14.63 10.68 13.75
N ASP A 25 -14.03 9.98 14.71
CA ASP A 25 -12.57 9.89 14.83
C ASP A 25 -11.96 9.41 13.50
N VAL A 26 -10.97 10.16 13.03
CA VAL A 26 -10.27 9.90 11.74
C VAL A 26 -9.70 8.48 11.71
N ILE A 27 -9.14 8.01 12.83
CA ILE A 27 -8.56 6.66 12.93
C ILE A 27 -9.67 5.61 12.81
N LEU A 28 -10.78 5.80 13.50
CA LEU A 28 -11.90 4.87 13.44
C LEU A 28 -12.47 4.74 12.03
N ARG A 29 -12.66 5.86 11.34
CA ARG A 29 -13.12 5.87 9.94
C ARG A 29 -12.11 5.18 9.01
N ALA A 30 -10.82 5.43 9.18
CA ALA A 30 -9.78 4.79 8.40
C ALA A 30 -9.77 3.27 8.61
N LEU A 31 -9.84 2.81 9.85
CA LEU A 31 -9.87 1.38 10.18
C LEU A 31 -11.15 0.70 9.69
N THR A 32 -12.30 1.33 9.82
CA THR A 32 -13.58 0.81 9.30
C THR A 32 -13.51 0.64 7.77
N THR A 33 -13.00 1.65 7.07
CA THR A 33 -12.80 1.57 5.62
C THR A 33 -11.82 0.45 5.25
N LEU A 34 -10.72 0.31 6.00
CA LEU A 34 -9.76 -0.77 5.80
C LEU A 34 -10.40 -2.14 5.95
N VAL A 35 -11.16 -2.37 7.03
CA VAL A 35 -11.86 -3.64 7.28
C VAL A 35 -12.82 -3.96 6.14
N ALA A 36 -13.61 -2.99 5.68
CA ALA A 36 -14.54 -3.17 4.58
C ALA A 36 -13.81 -3.54 3.26
N VAL A 37 -12.72 -2.85 2.94
CA VAL A 37 -11.91 -3.13 1.73
C VAL A 37 -11.27 -4.51 1.81
N VAL A 38 -10.67 -4.86 2.94
CA VAL A 38 -10.02 -6.17 3.13
C VAL A 38 -11.06 -7.30 3.08
N ALA A 39 -12.24 -7.12 3.70
CA ALA A 39 -13.32 -8.09 3.63
C ALA A 39 -13.79 -8.31 2.18
N LEU A 40 -13.97 -7.24 1.41
CA LEU A 40 -14.33 -7.33 0.00
C LEU A 40 -13.25 -8.05 -0.82
N GLN A 41 -11.98 -7.71 -0.61
CA GLN A 41 -10.86 -8.38 -1.26
C GLN A 41 -10.81 -9.88 -0.90
N LEU A 42 -11.04 -10.23 0.36
CA LEU A 42 -11.07 -11.61 0.82
C LEU A 42 -12.18 -12.41 0.12
N VAL A 43 -13.38 -11.83 0.00
CA VAL A 43 -14.50 -12.47 -0.70
C VAL A 43 -14.17 -12.65 -2.18
N MET A 44 -13.66 -11.61 -2.85
CA MET A 44 -13.31 -11.68 -4.28
C MET A 44 -12.20 -12.71 -4.54
N GLN A 45 -11.11 -12.62 -3.77
CA GLN A 45 -9.96 -13.54 -3.92
C GLN A 45 -10.32 -14.97 -3.52
N GLY A 46 -11.04 -15.12 -2.41
CA GLY A 46 -11.53 -16.42 -1.94
C GLY A 46 -12.46 -17.09 -2.95
N SER A 47 -13.37 -16.32 -3.54
CA SER A 47 -14.26 -16.82 -4.60
C SER A 47 -13.47 -17.25 -5.84
N TYR A 48 -12.48 -16.47 -6.26
CA TYR A 48 -11.63 -16.79 -7.39
C TYR A 48 -10.88 -18.14 -7.15
N VAL A 49 -10.22 -18.27 -6.01
CA VAL A 49 -9.50 -19.51 -5.65
C VAL A 49 -10.46 -20.71 -5.54
N ALA A 50 -11.64 -20.53 -4.96
CA ALA A 50 -12.65 -21.58 -4.83
C ALA A 50 -13.16 -22.08 -6.19
N LEU A 51 -13.33 -21.18 -7.15
CA LEU A 51 -13.88 -21.50 -8.46
C LEU A 51 -12.84 -22.00 -9.46
N ARG A 52 -11.63 -21.41 -9.43
CA ARG A 52 -10.59 -21.65 -10.44
C ARG A 52 -9.46 -22.56 -9.97
N GLU A 53 -9.16 -22.58 -8.67
CA GLU A 53 -7.96 -23.23 -8.13
C GLU A 53 -8.27 -24.13 -6.93
N ARG A 54 -9.28 -25.00 -7.08
CA ARG A 54 -9.82 -25.87 -6.01
C ARG A 54 -8.79 -26.71 -5.25
N GLY A 55 -7.63 -27.02 -5.86
CA GLY A 55 -6.56 -27.78 -5.22
C GLY A 55 -5.65 -26.99 -4.28
N GLN A 56 -5.64 -25.67 -4.38
CA GLN A 56 -4.70 -24.81 -3.64
C GLN A 56 -5.12 -24.52 -2.19
N TRP A 57 -6.37 -24.78 -1.81
CA TRP A 57 -6.84 -24.55 -0.43
C TRP A 57 -5.99 -25.26 0.63
N ARG A 58 -5.55 -26.49 0.34
CA ARG A 58 -4.70 -27.24 1.27
C ARG A 58 -3.33 -26.61 1.43
N ALA A 59 -2.75 -26.07 0.36
CA ALA A 59 -1.46 -25.37 0.38
C ALA A 59 -1.58 -24.03 1.14
N VAL A 60 -2.65 -23.28 0.90
CA VAL A 60 -2.94 -22.01 1.61
C VAL A 60 -3.10 -22.27 3.11
N LEU A 61 -3.89 -23.27 3.48
CA LEU A 61 -4.07 -23.65 4.89
C LEU A 61 -2.80 -24.23 5.51
N GLY A 62 -1.97 -24.93 4.75
CA GLY A 62 -0.69 -25.46 5.22
C GLY A 62 0.36 -24.38 5.53
N SER A 63 0.31 -23.26 4.83
CA SER A 63 1.25 -22.14 5.01
C SER A 63 0.76 -21.05 6.00
N TRP A 64 -0.35 -21.27 6.71
CA TRP A 64 -1.03 -20.27 7.53
C TRP A 64 -0.11 -19.58 8.56
N ARG A 65 0.81 -20.31 9.17
CA ARG A 65 1.73 -19.76 10.20
C ARG A 65 2.68 -18.70 9.64
N THR A 66 3.23 -18.96 8.44
CA THR A 66 4.11 -18.01 7.76
C THR A 66 3.29 -16.84 7.17
N SER A 67 2.16 -17.15 6.55
CA SER A 67 1.25 -16.17 5.94
C SER A 67 0.64 -15.22 6.97
N MET A 68 0.42 -15.68 8.21
CA MET A 68 -0.11 -14.85 9.30
C MET A 68 0.81 -13.66 9.63
N TRP A 69 2.13 -13.88 9.70
CA TRP A 69 3.08 -12.79 9.94
C TRP A 69 3.12 -11.78 8.81
N VAL A 70 3.12 -12.26 7.57
CA VAL A 70 3.03 -11.39 6.38
C VAL A 70 1.72 -10.62 6.39
N GLY A 71 0.61 -11.28 6.69
CA GLY A 71 -0.71 -10.65 6.78
C GLY A 71 -0.78 -9.58 7.88
N LEU A 72 -0.19 -9.85 9.06
CA LEU A 72 -0.16 -8.89 10.18
C LEU A 72 0.64 -7.63 9.81
N LEU A 73 1.84 -7.80 9.23
CA LEU A 73 2.66 -6.69 8.77
C LEU A 73 1.98 -5.89 7.66
N ALA A 74 1.37 -6.57 6.68
CA ALA A 74 0.62 -5.93 5.60
C ALA A 74 -0.60 -5.18 6.13
N ALA A 75 -1.35 -5.74 7.09
CA ALA A 75 -2.49 -5.07 7.71
C ALA A 75 -2.08 -3.82 8.48
N THR A 76 -0.97 -3.90 9.23
CA THR A 76 -0.41 -2.73 9.95
C THR A 76 0.00 -1.63 8.97
N GLY A 77 0.74 -1.97 7.92
CA GLY A 77 1.12 -1.01 6.88
C GLY A 77 -0.10 -0.38 6.20
N SER A 78 -1.11 -1.19 5.89
CA SER A 78 -2.37 -0.70 5.30
C SER A 78 -3.12 0.23 6.25
N ALA A 79 -3.17 -0.07 7.55
CA ALA A 79 -3.79 0.81 8.55
C ALA A 79 -3.10 2.18 8.60
N CYS A 80 -1.77 2.22 8.55
CA CYS A 80 -1.01 3.47 8.46
C CYS A 80 -1.35 4.26 7.19
N TRP A 81 -1.41 3.59 6.03
CA TRP A 81 -1.76 4.22 4.75
C TRP A 81 -3.17 4.79 4.76
N PHE A 82 -4.17 4.02 5.24
CA PHE A 82 -5.56 4.47 5.32
C PHE A 82 -5.70 5.67 6.26
N THR A 83 -5.03 5.64 7.40
CA THR A 83 -5.01 6.77 8.35
C THR A 83 -4.37 8.01 7.71
N ALA A 84 -3.27 7.85 6.99
CA ALA A 84 -2.62 8.95 6.28
C ALA A 84 -3.54 9.56 5.21
N PHE A 85 -4.23 8.74 4.40
CA PHE A 85 -5.19 9.23 3.40
C PHE A 85 -6.42 9.90 4.03
N ALA A 86 -6.84 9.47 5.22
CA ALA A 86 -7.91 10.13 5.95
C ALA A 86 -7.51 11.51 6.46
N SER A 87 -6.25 11.66 6.90
CA SER A 87 -5.75 12.85 7.59
C SER A 87 -5.17 13.92 6.67
N ALA A 88 -4.63 13.55 5.50
CA ALA A 88 -3.88 14.45 4.63
C ALA A 88 -4.30 14.38 3.15
N PRO A 89 -3.91 15.35 2.31
CA PRO A 89 -4.12 15.31 0.86
C PRO A 89 -3.47 14.08 0.24
N VAL A 90 -4.20 13.40 -0.66
CA VAL A 90 -3.74 12.16 -1.32
C VAL A 90 -2.40 12.37 -2.03
N ALA A 91 -2.22 13.51 -2.69
CA ALA A 91 -0.98 13.83 -3.40
C ALA A 91 0.22 13.85 -2.45
N LEU A 92 0.09 14.53 -1.32
CA LEU A 92 1.17 14.61 -0.31
C LEU A 92 1.51 13.23 0.27
N VAL A 93 0.49 12.46 0.69
CA VAL A 93 0.67 11.11 1.23
C VAL A 93 1.39 10.22 0.21
N ARG A 94 1.00 10.29 -1.05
CA ARG A 94 1.62 9.51 -2.14
C ARG A 94 3.06 9.93 -2.40
N THR A 95 3.34 11.23 -2.39
CA THR A 95 4.70 11.74 -2.61
C THR A 95 5.64 11.34 -1.47
N VAL A 96 5.21 11.51 -0.23
CA VAL A 96 5.99 11.07 0.94
C VAL A 96 6.17 9.54 0.93
N GLY A 97 5.15 8.80 0.51
CA GLY A 97 5.21 7.34 0.37
C GLY A 97 6.27 6.85 -0.62
N GLN A 98 6.73 7.68 -1.58
CA GLN A 98 7.82 7.30 -2.48
C GLN A 98 9.15 7.01 -1.75
N VAL A 99 9.29 7.41 -0.49
CA VAL A 99 10.42 7.03 0.37
C VAL A 99 10.56 5.50 0.48
N GLU A 100 9.46 4.74 0.32
CA GLU A 100 9.47 3.28 0.23
C GLU A 100 10.44 2.77 -0.86
N VAL A 101 10.51 3.45 -1.99
CA VAL A 101 11.42 3.07 -3.10
C VAL A 101 12.88 3.13 -2.65
N ILE A 102 13.23 4.11 -1.81
CA ILE A 102 14.59 4.25 -1.26
C ILE A 102 14.92 3.03 -0.41
N PHE A 103 14.03 2.64 0.51
CA PHE A 103 14.23 1.47 1.37
C PHE A 103 14.28 0.18 0.56
N THR A 104 13.43 0.04 -0.45
CA THR A 104 13.41 -1.13 -1.33
C THR A 104 14.74 -1.29 -2.06
N LEU A 105 15.29 -0.21 -2.64
CA LEU A 105 16.58 -0.24 -3.32
C LEU A 105 17.75 -0.48 -2.36
N LEU A 106 17.72 0.12 -1.17
CA LEU A 106 18.74 -0.11 -0.15
C LEU A 106 18.74 -1.57 0.31
N LEU A 107 17.58 -2.15 0.59
CA LEU A 107 17.45 -3.56 0.97
C LEU A 107 17.86 -4.49 -0.17
N GLY A 108 17.47 -4.20 -1.41
CA GLY A 108 17.90 -4.92 -2.60
C GLY A 108 19.43 -4.93 -2.74
N HIS A 109 20.03 -3.76 -2.58
CA HIS A 109 21.48 -3.62 -2.71
C HIS A 109 22.27 -4.28 -1.56
N PHE A 110 21.91 -3.97 -0.29
CA PHE A 110 22.67 -4.43 0.87
C PHE A 110 22.33 -5.85 1.31
N TYR A 111 21.06 -6.25 1.25
CA TYR A 111 20.62 -7.56 1.73
C TYR A 111 20.60 -8.61 0.63
N LEU A 112 20.06 -8.28 -0.55
CA LEU A 112 20.01 -9.19 -1.69
C LEU A 112 21.27 -9.14 -2.56
N ARG A 113 22.18 -8.16 -2.29
CA ARG A 113 23.42 -7.94 -3.06
C ARG A 113 23.18 -7.74 -4.55
N GLU A 114 22.05 -7.15 -4.91
CA GLU A 114 21.75 -6.83 -6.29
C GLU A 114 22.55 -5.60 -6.74
N PRO A 115 23.18 -5.63 -7.93
CA PRO A 115 23.91 -4.49 -8.44
C PRO A 115 22.94 -3.37 -8.83
N LEU A 116 23.09 -2.19 -8.23
CA LEU A 116 22.32 -0.99 -8.59
C LEU A 116 22.68 -0.56 -10.02
N LYS A 117 21.69 -0.56 -10.90
CA LYS A 117 21.86 -0.04 -12.26
C LYS A 117 21.86 1.49 -12.26
N ARG A 118 22.59 2.09 -13.17
CA ARG A 118 22.68 3.57 -13.30
C ARG A 118 21.29 4.22 -13.47
N ALA A 119 20.39 3.57 -14.20
CA ALA A 119 19.01 4.04 -14.38
C ALA A 119 18.21 4.06 -13.06
N GLU A 120 18.42 3.08 -12.18
CA GLU A 120 17.79 3.01 -10.86
C GLU A 120 18.30 4.12 -9.93
N ALA A 121 19.61 4.37 -9.96
CA ALA A 121 20.23 5.45 -9.20
C ALA A 121 19.70 6.84 -9.66
N LEU A 122 19.56 7.06 -10.97
CA LEU A 122 18.98 8.28 -11.52
C LEU A 122 17.50 8.42 -11.12
N GLY A 123 16.72 7.34 -11.23
CA GLY A 123 15.33 7.32 -10.79
C GLY A 123 15.17 7.66 -9.31
N LEU A 124 16.03 7.08 -8.46
CA LEU A 124 16.05 7.36 -7.03
C LEU A 124 16.35 8.83 -6.73
N THR A 125 17.35 9.42 -7.41
CA THR A 125 17.71 10.83 -7.26
C THR A 125 16.53 11.74 -7.62
N LEU A 126 15.84 11.45 -8.73
CA LEU A 126 14.65 12.19 -9.15
C LEU A 126 13.50 12.08 -8.14
N VAL A 127 13.27 10.90 -7.57
CA VAL A 127 12.27 10.68 -6.52
C VAL A 127 12.60 11.51 -5.29
N VAL A 128 13.84 11.49 -4.81
CA VAL A 128 14.26 12.29 -3.63
C VAL A 128 14.04 13.77 -3.86
N ILE A 129 14.47 14.29 -5.02
CA ILE A 129 14.26 15.70 -5.38
C ILE A 129 12.76 16.04 -5.42
N GLY A 130 11.93 15.19 -6.03
CA GLY A 130 10.48 15.37 -6.11
C GLY A 130 9.80 15.37 -4.74
N VAL A 131 10.21 14.48 -3.83
CA VAL A 131 9.69 14.45 -2.45
C VAL A 131 10.05 15.74 -1.70
N ILE A 132 11.31 16.17 -1.77
CA ILE A 132 11.78 17.40 -1.12
C ILE A 132 11.00 18.61 -1.65
N ALA A 133 10.90 18.75 -2.97
CA ALA A 133 10.18 19.83 -3.59
C ALA A 133 8.69 19.88 -3.19
N SER A 134 8.05 18.71 -3.10
CA SER A 134 6.65 18.58 -2.70
C SER A 134 6.43 18.96 -1.24
N VAL A 135 7.33 18.57 -0.34
CA VAL A 135 7.23 18.92 1.09
C VAL A 135 7.43 20.41 1.30
N ILE A 136 8.42 21.03 0.64
CA ILE A 136 8.67 22.46 0.71
C ILE A 136 7.50 23.27 0.11
N GLY A 137 6.94 22.79 -1.01
CA GLY A 137 5.81 23.48 -1.66
C GLY A 137 4.47 23.31 -0.96
N SER A 138 4.37 22.45 0.05
CA SER A 138 3.15 22.23 0.85
C SER A 138 3.16 22.96 2.21
N SER A 139 4.27 23.57 2.56
CA SER A 139 4.42 24.43 3.75
C SER A 139 4.07 25.89 3.43
#